data_563b7746f82613cd9fe4fb96d192f048
#
_entry.id   563b7746f82613cd9fe4fb96d192f048
#
_cell.length_a   1.000
_cell.length_b   1.000
_cell.length_c   1.000
_cell.angle_alpha   90.00
_cell.angle_beta   90.00
_cell.angle_gamma   90.00
#
_symmetry.space_group_name_H-M   'P 1'
#
loop_
_entity.id
_entity.type
_entity.pdbx_description
1 polymer ?
#
loop_
_entity_poly.entity_id
_entity_poly.type
_entity_poly.pdbx_seq_one_letter_code
_entity_poly.pdbx_strand_id
1 'polypeptide(L)'
;IREGDPLEIFTDREGEIILKKYSPIGELSQFAGEYAESLAHTTGYLVLITDGDHVVAASGSGKKDFEGKPISGQLEELIGERKSLVASDDEKAFVKLTADDAGEYRQQAISTIICEGDAIGAVILCSREEREKMGETESKLVAAAAGFLGRQMEQ
;
A
#
# COMPACT_ATOMS: atom_id res chain seq x y z
N ILE A 1 5.02 2.60 21.30
CA ILE A 1 6.39 2.47 20.80
C ILE A 1 6.84 1.03 20.96
N ARG A 2 7.30 0.46 19.87
CA ARG A 2 7.85 -0.90 19.87
C ARG A 2 9.38 -0.84 19.92
N GLU A 3 9.98 -1.81 20.56
CA GLU A 3 11.41 -1.94 20.59
C GLU A 3 11.95 -2.10 19.17
N GLY A 4 12.97 -1.34 18.85
CA GLY A 4 13.58 -1.36 17.52
C GLY A 4 12.93 -0.42 16.49
N ASP A 5 11.81 0.21 16.82
CA ASP A 5 11.23 1.21 15.92
C ASP A 5 12.07 2.48 15.91
N PRO A 6 12.31 3.09 14.74
CA PRO A 6 13.01 4.36 14.72
C PRO A 6 12.13 5.46 15.34
N LEU A 7 12.77 6.36 16.05
CA LEU A 7 12.11 7.50 16.68
C LEU A 7 12.78 8.80 16.25
N GLU A 8 11.96 9.84 16.13
CA GLU A 8 12.45 11.19 15.96
C GLU A 8 12.25 11.93 17.27
N ILE A 9 13.24 12.73 17.65
CA ILE A 9 13.19 13.52 18.88
C ILE A 9 13.20 14.99 18.49
N PHE A 10 12.17 15.71 18.93
CA PHE A 10 12.05 17.15 18.68
C PHE A 10 12.02 17.91 20.01
N THR A 11 12.62 19.08 20.00
CA THR A 11 12.53 20.00 21.12
C THR A 11 11.72 21.21 20.66
N ASP A 12 10.60 21.48 21.31
CA ASP A 12 9.77 22.62 20.99
C ASP A 12 10.34 23.90 21.63
N ARG A 13 9.63 25.02 21.43
CA ARG A 13 10.08 26.32 21.91
C ARG A 13 10.16 26.42 23.43
N GLU A 14 9.36 25.64 24.12
CA GLU A 14 9.34 25.58 25.59
C GLU A 14 10.35 24.59 26.13
N GLY A 15 11.08 23.89 25.25
CA GLY A 15 12.05 22.91 25.68
C GLY A 15 11.49 21.53 25.92
N GLU A 16 10.25 21.30 25.57
CA GLU A 16 9.66 19.98 25.68
C GLU A 16 10.24 19.06 24.61
N ILE A 17 10.44 17.79 24.99
CA ILE A 17 10.90 16.77 24.06
C ILE A 17 9.71 15.99 23.56
N ILE A 18 9.50 15.98 22.24
CA ILE A 18 8.42 15.25 21.61
C ILE A 18 9.01 14.01 20.96
N LEU A 19 8.53 12.84 21.38
CA LEU A 19 8.91 11.56 20.78
C LEU A 19 7.83 11.12 19.82
N LYS A 20 8.24 10.83 18.59
CA LYS A 20 7.31 10.48 17.52
C LYS A 20 7.81 9.24 16.82
N LYS A 21 6.91 8.26 16.63
CA LYS A 21 7.23 7.07 15.86
C LYS A 21 7.47 7.45 14.41
N TYR A 22 8.61 7.05 13.88
CA TYR A 22 8.96 7.29 12.49
C TYR A 22 8.31 6.21 11.62
N SER A 23 7.58 6.62 10.57
CA SER A 23 7.03 5.73 9.57
C SER A 23 7.69 6.05 8.22
N PRO A 24 8.51 5.15 7.68
CA PRO A 24 9.18 5.42 6.41
C PRO A 24 8.21 5.75 5.28
N ILE A 25 7.14 4.96 5.12
CA ILE A 25 6.19 5.20 4.04
C ILE A 25 5.39 6.49 4.28
N GLY A 26 5.15 6.86 5.55
CA GLY A 26 4.44 8.07 5.91
C GLY A 26 5.17 9.35 5.50
N GLU A 27 6.50 9.34 5.51
CA GLU A 27 7.30 10.47 5.08
C GLU A 27 7.17 10.73 3.59
N LEU A 28 6.87 9.69 2.83
CA LEU A 28 6.70 9.79 1.38
C LEU A 28 5.23 9.81 0.97
N SER A 29 4.31 10.10 1.91
CA SER A 29 2.87 10.06 1.61
C SER A 29 2.49 10.95 0.42
N GLN A 30 3.06 12.14 0.33
CA GLN A 30 2.81 13.03 -0.81
C GLN A 30 3.36 12.44 -2.10
N PHE A 31 4.58 11.93 -2.06
CA PHE A 31 5.21 11.25 -3.20
C PHE A 31 4.42 10.02 -3.60
N ALA A 32 3.98 9.23 -2.62
CA ALA A 32 3.16 8.05 -2.86
C ALA A 32 1.84 8.44 -3.53
N GLY A 33 1.25 9.55 -3.09
CA GLY A 33 0.02 10.07 -3.69
C GLY A 33 0.19 10.43 -5.16
N GLU A 34 1.27 11.12 -5.49
CA GLU A 34 1.58 11.48 -6.88
C GLU A 34 1.85 10.24 -7.73
N TYR A 35 2.56 9.27 -7.18
CA TYR A 35 2.83 8.02 -7.87
C TYR A 35 1.55 7.24 -8.13
N ALA A 36 0.69 7.13 -7.12
CA ALA A 36 -0.60 6.45 -7.26
C ALA A 36 -1.46 7.11 -8.32
N GLU A 37 -1.49 8.44 -8.35
CA GLU A 37 -2.25 9.21 -9.33
C GLU A 37 -1.75 8.94 -10.76
N SER A 38 -0.44 8.98 -10.95
CA SER A 38 0.17 8.70 -12.25
C SER A 38 -0.14 7.28 -12.72
N LEU A 39 0.00 6.31 -11.83
CA LEU A 39 -0.25 4.92 -12.15
C LEU A 39 -1.74 4.67 -12.44
N ALA A 40 -2.63 5.27 -11.68
CA ALA A 40 -4.08 5.16 -11.91
C ALA A 40 -4.47 5.78 -13.25
N HIS A 41 -3.91 6.94 -13.57
CA HIS A 41 -4.19 7.62 -14.83
C HIS A 41 -3.74 6.77 -16.04
N THR A 42 -2.55 6.18 -15.94
CA THR A 42 -1.97 5.38 -17.01
C THR A 42 -2.70 4.05 -17.21
N THR A 43 -3.08 3.39 -16.13
CA THR A 43 -3.65 2.03 -16.18
C THR A 43 -5.17 2.01 -16.21
N GLY A 44 -5.82 3.06 -15.70
CA GLY A 44 -7.27 3.08 -15.53
C GLY A 44 -7.76 2.32 -14.31
N TYR A 45 -6.88 1.68 -13.56
CA TYR A 45 -7.25 0.96 -12.34
C TYR A 45 -7.30 1.88 -11.13
N LEU A 46 -7.99 1.45 -10.09
CA LEU A 46 -7.86 2.05 -8.78
C LEU A 46 -6.52 1.61 -8.21
N VAL A 47 -5.73 2.55 -7.74
CA VAL A 47 -4.39 2.29 -7.19
C VAL A 47 -4.39 2.65 -5.72
N LEU A 48 -3.93 1.73 -4.88
CA LEU A 48 -3.78 1.94 -3.45
C LEU A 48 -2.32 1.71 -3.07
N ILE A 49 -1.83 2.54 -2.16
CA ILE A 49 -0.52 2.33 -1.54
C ILE A 49 -0.76 2.33 -0.03
N THR A 50 -0.25 1.32 0.64
CA THR A 50 -0.46 1.16 2.08
C THR A 50 0.87 1.14 2.83
N ASP A 51 0.82 1.46 4.11
CA ASP A 51 1.86 1.08 5.05
C ASP A 51 1.43 -0.24 5.73
N GLY A 52 1.99 -0.57 6.87
CA GLY A 52 1.63 -1.79 7.59
C GLY A 52 0.29 -1.74 8.31
N ASP A 53 -0.36 -0.59 8.34
CA ASP A 53 -1.57 -0.38 9.14
C ASP A 53 -2.76 0.14 8.35
N HIS A 54 -2.53 1.02 7.39
CA HIS A 54 -3.66 1.67 6.68
C HIS A 54 -3.26 2.12 5.28
N VAL A 55 -4.25 2.53 4.50
CA VAL A 55 -4.05 3.06 3.14
C VAL A 55 -3.53 4.48 3.26
N VAL A 56 -2.34 4.73 2.73
CA VAL A 56 -1.70 6.05 2.79
C VAL A 56 -1.92 6.87 1.53
N ALA A 57 -2.22 6.23 0.40
CA ALA A 57 -2.53 6.91 -0.84
C ALA A 57 -3.52 6.08 -1.64
N ALA A 58 -4.45 6.75 -2.31
CA ALA A 58 -5.42 6.12 -3.19
C ALA A 58 -5.70 7.05 -4.35
N SER A 59 -5.81 6.50 -5.55
CA SER A 59 -6.14 7.27 -6.74
C SER A 59 -6.93 6.41 -7.72
N GLY A 60 -7.85 7.04 -8.41
CA GLY A 60 -8.73 6.36 -9.36
C GLY A 60 -10.17 6.35 -8.89
N SER A 61 -11.05 5.72 -9.68
CA SER A 61 -12.46 5.63 -9.36
C SER A 61 -12.69 4.76 -8.13
N GLY A 62 -13.35 5.31 -7.11
CA GLY A 62 -13.62 4.59 -5.87
C GLY A 62 -12.60 4.84 -4.78
N LYS A 63 -11.66 5.74 -4.97
CA LYS A 63 -10.61 6.02 -3.99
C LYS A 63 -11.12 6.40 -2.61
N LYS A 64 -12.28 7.06 -2.54
CA LYS A 64 -12.86 7.50 -1.27
C LYS A 64 -13.24 6.35 -0.37
N ASP A 65 -13.50 5.18 -0.94
CA ASP A 65 -13.84 3.99 -0.17
C ASP A 65 -12.63 3.43 0.58
N PHE A 66 -11.43 3.86 0.24
CA PHE A 66 -10.19 3.29 0.78
C PHE A 66 -9.28 4.30 1.46
N GLU A 67 -9.35 5.58 1.11
CA GLU A 67 -8.44 6.60 1.67
C GLU A 67 -8.43 6.59 3.20
N GLY A 68 -7.24 6.44 3.77
CA GLY A 68 -7.02 6.53 5.21
C GLY A 68 -7.55 5.36 6.01
N LYS A 69 -8.14 4.36 5.38
CA LYS A 69 -8.77 3.25 6.08
C LYS A 69 -7.75 2.20 6.53
N PRO A 70 -8.03 1.51 7.65
CA PRO A 70 -7.18 0.41 8.09
C PRO A 70 -7.22 -0.73 7.08
N ILE A 71 -6.07 -1.36 6.87
CA ILE A 71 -6.00 -2.54 6.00
C ILE A 71 -6.60 -3.74 6.73
N SER A 72 -7.02 -4.75 5.94
CA SER A 72 -7.56 -5.99 6.49
C SER A 72 -6.48 -6.84 7.14
N GLY A 73 -6.89 -7.78 7.99
CA GLY A 73 -5.97 -8.77 8.55
C GLY A 73 -5.33 -9.64 7.47
N GLN A 74 -6.09 -9.95 6.41
CA GLN A 74 -5.57 -10.74 5.28
C GLN A 74 -4.44 -10.01 4.55
N LEU A 75 -4.61 -8.71 4.32
CA LEU A 75 -3.58 -7.92 3.66
C LEU A 75 -2.36 -7.73 4.56
N GLU A 76 -2.59 -7.51 5.84
CA GLU A 76 -1.51 -7.41 6.82
C GLU A 76 -0.65 -8.68 6.84
N GLU A 77 -1.30 -9.85 6.80
CA GLU A 77 -0.61 -11.14 6.76
C GLU A 77 0.20 -11.30 5.48
N LEU A 78 -0.37 -10.91 4.34
CA LEU A 78 0.30 -10.96 3.04
C LEU A 78 1.57 -10.11 3.06
N ILE A 79 1.48 -8.91 3.59
CA ILE A 79 2.63 -8.00 3.72
C ILE A 79 3.69 -8.62 4.64
N GLY A 80 3.27 -9.14 5.79
CA GLY A 80 4.18 -9.79 6.73
C GLY A 80 4.92 -10.98 6.13
N GLU A 81 4.29 -11.69 5.21
CA GLU A 81 4.89 -12.81 4.51
C GLU A 81 5.70 -12.39 3.28
N ARG A 82 5.77 -11.09 2.97
CA ARG A 82 6.49 -10.52 1.84
C ARG A 82 6.03 -11.09 0.49
N LYS A 83 4.71 -11.32 0.37
CA LYS A 83 4.13 -11.94 -0.82
C LYS A 83 3.66 -10.92 -1.85
N SER A 84 3.51 -11.40 -3.07
CA SER A 84 2.84 -10.70 -4.17
C SER A 84 1.79 -11.64 -4.73
N LEU A 85 0.72 -11.09 -5.28
CA LEU A 85 -0.29 -11.92 -5.93
C LEU A 85 -1.06 -11.14 -7.00
N VAL A 86 -1.67 -11.89 -7.90
CA VAL A 86 -2.70 -11.41 -8.82
C VAL A 86 -3.84 -12.40 -8.69
N ALA A 87 -5.04 -11.90 -8.40
CA ALA A 87 -6.17 -12.79 -8.16
C ALA A 87 -7.50 -12.16 -8.58
N SER A 88 -8.45 -13.03 -8.92
CA SER A 88 -9.84 -12.67 -9.14
C SER A 88 -10.65 -13.09 -7.91
N ASP A 89 -11.82 -12.49 -7.73
CA ASP A 89 -12.62 -12.69 -6.52
C ASP A 89 -13.16 -14.13 -6.35
N ASP A 90 -13.12 -14.94 -7.40
CA ASP A 90 -13.49 -16.36 -7.33
C ASP A 90 -12.33 -17.27 -6.89
N GLU A 91 -11.16 -16.72 -6.69
CA GLU A 91 -9.99 -17.47 -6.28
C GLU A 91 -9.75 -17.38 -4.76
N LYS A 92 -9.25 -18.45 -4.17
CA LYS A 92 -8.97 -18.50 -2.73
C LYS A 92 -7.90 -17.51 -2.29
N ALA A 93 -6.98 -17.18 -3.20
CA ALA A 93 -5.90 -16.27 -2.92
C ALA A 93 -6.36 -14.81 -2.80
N PHE A 94 -7.56 -14.51 -3.29
CA PHE A 94 -8.11 -13.14 -3.25
C PHE A 94 -8.27 -12.67 -1.81
N VAL A 95 -7.75 -11.49 -1.50
CA VAL A 95 -7.77 -10.96 -0.14
C VAL A 95 -8.63 -9.71 -0.04
N LYS A 96 -9.25 -9.50 1.10
CA LYS A 96 -9.87 -8.22 1.43
C LYS A 96 -8.75 -7.19 1.57
N LEU A 97 -9.01 -5.98 1.12
CA LEU A 97 -8.00 -4.91 1.19
C LEU A 97 -8.13 -4.09 2.47
N THR A 98 -9.36 -3.77 2.85
CA THR A 98 -9.64 -3.05 4.09
C THR A 98 -10.58 -3.87 4.97
N ALA A 99 -10.61 -3.55 6.25
CA ALA A 99 -11.44 -4.28 7.21
C ALA A 99 -12.94 -4.17 6.88
N ASP A 100 -13.35 -3.07 6.26
CA ASP A 100 -14.76 -2.81 5.91
C ASP A 100 -15.05 -3.00 4.42
N ASP A 101 -14.19 -3.74 3.71
CA ASP A 101 -14.37 -4.01 2.27
C ASP A 101 -15.70 -4.72 2.01
N ALA A 102 -16.53 -4.09 1.19
CA ALA A 102 -17.86 -4.59 0.86
C ALA A 102 -17.86 -5.65 -0.26
N GLY A 103 -16.69 -5.97 -0.81
CA GLY A 103 -16.57 -7.01 -1.85
C GLY A 103 -16.96 -6.55 -3.24
N GLU A 104 -16.88 -5.26 -3.53
CA GLU A 104 -17.24 -4.71 -4.84
C GLU A 104 -16.19 -4.94 -5.92
N TYR A 105 -14.96 -5.22 -5.53
CA TYR A 105 -13.85 -5.38 -6.46
C TYR A 105 -13.68 -6.83 -6.85
N ARG A 106 -13.38 -7.05 -8.13
CA ARG A 106 -13.34 -8.38 -8.75
C ARG A 106 -11.95 -8.86 -9.08
N GLN A 107 -11.02 -7.91 -9.24
CA GLN A 107 -9.64 -8.20 -9.64
C GLN A 107 -8.70 -7.42 -8.74
N GLN A 108 -7.56 -8.02 -8.44
CA GLN A 108 -6.51 -7.32 -7.69
C GLN A 108 -5.13 -7.79 -8.09
N ALA A 109 -4.16 -6.89 -8.01
CA ALA A 109 -2.74 -7.21 -8.12
C ALA A 109 -2.05 -6.50 -6.97
N ILE A 110 -1.24 -7.21 -6.21
CA ILE A 110 -0.62 -6.72 -4.99
C ILE A 110 0.85 -7.08 -4.98
N SER A 111 1.70 -6.13 -4.59
CA SER A 111 3.11 -6.41 -4.32
C SER A 111 3.53 -5.72 -3.04
N THR A 112 4.21 -6.46 -2.18
CA THR A 112 4.73 -5.93 -0.92
C THR A 112 5.90 -5.00 -1.18
N ILE A 113 5.94 -3.86 -0.49
CA ILE A 113 7.06 -2.91 -0.57
C ILE A 113 8.09 -3.34 0.45
N ILE A 114 9.30 -3.61 -0.05
CA ILE A 114 10.44 -4.00 0.80
C ILE A 114 11.45 -2.87 0.82
N CYS A 115 11.82 -2.43 2.01
CA CYS A 115 12.85 -1.41 2.20
C CYS A 115 13.89 -1.96 3.15
N GLU A 116 15.12 -2.12 2.66
CA GLU A 116 16.23 -2.65 3.46
C GLU A 116 15.88 -3.97 4.17
N GLY A 117 15.17 -4.86 3.46
CA GLY A 117 14.78 -6.16 3.98
C GLY A 117 13.49 -6.19 4.78
N ASP A 118 12.93 -5.03 5.10
CA ASP A 118 11.69 -4.96 5.88
C ASP A 118 10.47 -4.74 4.99
N ALA A 119 9.41 -5.46 5.27
CA ALA A 119 8.12 -5.28 4.60
C ALA A 119 7.42 -4.08 5.24
N ILE A 120 7.25 -3.00 4.47
CA ILE A 120 6.75 -1.74 5.02
C ILE A 120 5.37 -1.34 4.51
N GLY A 121 4.87 -2.02 3.51
CA GLY A 121 3.56 -1.72 2.95
C GLY A 121 3.31 -2.49 1.67
N ALA A 122 2.36 -2.02 0.88
CA ALA A 122 1.99 -2.68 -0.37
C ALA A 122 1.53 -1.68 -1.42
N VAL A 123 1.72 -2.05 -2.69
CA VAL A 123 1.11 -1.38 -3.84
C VAL A 123 0.04 -2.31 -4.40
N ILE A 124 -1.14 -1.77 -4.66
CA ILE A 124 -2.30 -2.55 -5.05
C ILE A 124 -2.98 -1.90 -6.26
N LEU A 125 -3.30 -2.73 -7.25
CA LEU A 125 -4.21 -2.36 -8.33
C LEU A 125 -5.51 -3.12 -8.12
N CYS A 126 -6.65 -2.44 -8.28
CA CYS A 126 -7.97 -3.05 -8.13
C CYS A 126 -8.86 -2.71 -9.31
N SER A 127 -9.77 -3.63 -9.65
CA SER A 127 -10.77 -3.41 -10.68
C SER A 127 -12.09 -4.04 -10.27
N ARG A 128 -13.20 -3.36 -10.62
CA ARG A 128 -14.54 -3.88 -10.45
C ARG A 128 -14.98 -4.74 -11.64
N GLU A 129 -14.21 -4.73 -12.71
CA GLU A 129 -14.57 -5.44 -13.94
C GLU A 129 -14.14 -6.89 -13.93
N GLU A 130 -15.01 -7.77 -14.44
CA GLU A 130 -14.72 -9.19 -14.56
C GLU A 130 -14.09 -9.55 -15.91
N ARG A 131 -14.32 -8.74 -16.93
CA ARG A 131 -14.01 -9.06 -18.31
C ARG A 131 -12.54 -9.29 -18.60
N GLU A 132 -11.71 -8.42 -18.07
CA GLU A 132 -10.28 -8.47 -18.32
C GLU A 132 -9.59 -8.83 -17.03
N LYS A 133 -9.18 -10.07 -16.93
CA LYS A 133 -8.46 -10.53 -15.77
C LYS A 133 -7.08 -9.91 -15.73
N MET A 134 -6.67 -9.46 -14.57
CA MET A 134 -5.31 -9.02 -14.36
C MET A 134 -4.38 -10.21 -14.52
N GLY A 135 -3.21 -9.97 -15.06
CA GLY A 135 -2.25 -11.02 -15.34
C GLY A 135 -0.82 -10.55 -15.12
N GLU A 136 0.07 -11.06 -15.95
CA GLU A 136 1.50 -10.79 -15.83
C GLU A 136 1.84 -9.30 -15.92
N THR A 137 1.15 -8.55 -16.78
CA THR A 137 1.38 -7.11 -16.91
C THR A 137 1.13 -6.38 -15.59
N GLU A 138 0.00 -6.67 -14.97
CA GLU A 138 -0.35 -6.04 -13.69
C GLU A 138 0.58 -6.49 -12.57
N SER A 139 0.97 -7.76 -12.58
CA SER A 139 1.95 -8.28 -11.63
C SER A 139 3.27 -7.53 -11.73
N LYS A 140 3.74 -7.29 -12.94
CA LYS A 140 4.98 -6.53 -13.17
C LYS A 140 4.84 -5.06 -12.80
N LEU A 141 3.68 -4.47 -13.06
CA LEU A 141 3.42 -3.07 -12.68
C LEU A 141 3.51 -2.85 -11.19
N VAL A 142 2.83 -3.70 -10.40
CA VAL A 142 2.87 -3.55 -8.94
C VAL A 142 4.24 -3.88 -8.37
N ALA A 143 4.94 -4.86 -8.96
CA ALA A 143 6.29 -5.21 -8.54
C ALA A 143 7.26 -4.06 -8.80
N ALA A 144 7.18 -3.43 -9.97
CA ALA A 144 8.03 -2.30 -10.33
C ALA A 144 7.75 -1.10 -9.41
N ALA A 145 6.47 -0.82 -9.16
CA ALA A 145 6.08 0.26 -8.27
C ALA A 145 6.55 0.03 -6.84
N ALA A 146 6.37 -1.18 -6.34
CA ALA A 146 6.81 -1.54 -4.99
C ALA A 146 8.34 -1.45 -4.87
N GLY A 147 9.05 -1.93 -5.86
CA GLY A 147 10.51 -1.85 -5.90
C GLY A 147 11.01 -0.41 -5.92
N PHE A 148 10.37 0.43 -6.72
CA PHE A 148 10.73 1.84 -6.80
C PHE A 148 10.50 2.56 -5.46
N LEU A 149 9.33 2.36 -4.86
CA LEU A 149 9.00 3.00 -3.58
C LEU A 149 9.93 2.51 -2.46
N GLY A 150 10.24 1.22 -2.44
CA GLY A 150 11.18 0.67 -1.47
C GLY A 150 12.55 1.31 -1.56
N ARG A 151 13.05 1.50 -2.78
CA ARG A 151 14.36 2.14 -2.99
C ARG A 151 14.36 3.62 -2.63
N GLN A 152 13.25 4.32 -2.89
CA GLN A 152 13.15 5.73 -2.55
C GLN A 152 13.24 5.98 -1.05
N MET A 153 12.92 4.99 -0.24
CA MET A 153 12.98 5.09 1.22
C MET A 153 14.30 4.61 1.81
N GLU A 154 15.18 4.05 0.99
CA GLU A 154 16.52 3.69 1.43
C GLU A 154 17.39 4.95 1.50
N GLN A 155 18.20 5.02 2.51
CA GLN A 155 19.08 6.16 2.73
C GLN A 155 20.53 5.81 2.39
#